data_53a109505f3124cbaceb104b0dfe7fab
#
_entry.id   53a109505f3124cbaceb104b0dfe7fab
#
_cell.length_a   1.000
_cell.length_b   1.000
_cell.length_c   1.000
_cell.angle_alpha   90.00
_cell.angle_beta   90.00
_cell.angle_gamma   90.00
#
_symmetry.space_group_name_H-M   'P 1'
#
loop_
_entity.id
_entity.type
_entity.pdbx_description
1 polymer ?
#
loop_
_entity_poly.entity_id
_entity_poly.type
_entity_poly.pdbx_seq_one_letter_code
_entity_poly.pdbx_strand_id
1 'polypeptide(L)'
;YQRITLDGNKDFGNGIAARVAVMGHQNEKAGQHDGAEYKRAGIAPSITFGLDSDTRATLSYYYLKSDDTPDSGVPYNYDATKKATVGKPVDVKQGIYYGLHDRDFQKQENQIGTIKLEHDITDDLTITNTAVYNKSTNDYLWTQPDDSKGNVLNDKVWRRINSRITDTDIFTDQLALTGKFNTGAIKHKFNAGAEYSDQKSDKGSYTVTYPGYTGSTTSGFNSNCAKNDAWCTSLTNPNSKEEWLGTAEANRK
;
A
#
# COMPACT_ATOMS: atom_id res chain seq x y z
N TYR A 1 5.97 -7.82 17.74
CA TYR A 1 5.41 -8.57 16.62
C TYR A 1 4.36 -9.55 17.11
N GLN A 2 3.16 -9.41 16.60
CA GLN A 2 2.04 -10.30 16.86
C GLN A 2 1.36 -10.61 15.53
N ARG A 3 1.08 -11.90 15.27
CA ARG A 3 0.37 -12.32 14.07
C ARG A 3 -0.50 -13.53 14.36
N ILE A 4 -1.73 -13.47 13.89
CA ILE A 4 -2.69 -14.57 13.92
C ILE A 4 -3.13 -14.83 12.49
N THR A 5 -3.12 -16.09 12.08
CA THR A 5 -3.67 -16.55 10.80
C THR A 5 -4.53 -17.77 11.03
N LEU A 6 -5.71 -17.79 10.42
CA LEU A 6 -6.60 -18.94 10.39
C LEU A 6 -6.92 -19.24 8.92
N ASP A 7 -6.87 -20.50 8.55
CA ASP A 7 -7.22 -20.97 7.21
C ASP A 7 -8.02 -22.27 7.36
N GLY A 8 -9.23 -22.26 6.86
CA GLY A 8 -10.13 -23.39 6.91
C GLY A 8 -10.80 -23.61 5.56
N ASN A 9 -10.95 -24.86 5.19
CA ASN A 9 -11.72 -25.24 4.03
C ASN A 9 -12.66 -26.40 4.36
N LYS A 10 -13.73 -26.52 3.58
CA LYS A 10 -14.70 -27.59 3.70
C LYS A 10 -15.28 -27.95 2.35
N ASP A 11 -15.28 -29.23 2.07
CA ASP A 11 -16.13 -29.86 1.06
C ASP A 11 -17.50 -30.16 1.69
N PHE A 12 -18.56 -29.62 1.10
CA PHE A 12 -19.93 -29.83 1.57
C PHE A 12 -20.60 -31.01 0.87
N GLY A 13 -19.91 -31.65 -0.07
CA GLY A 13 -20.50 -32.63 -0.99
C GLY A 13 -21.32 -31.95 -2.10
N ASN A 14 -21.86 -32.74 -3.00
CA ASN A 14 -22.66 -32.28 -4.15
C ASN A 14 -21.93 -31.22 -5.02
N GLY A 15 -20.62 -31.33 -5.12
CA GLY A 15 -19.79 -30.45 -5.94
C GLY A 15 -19.62 -29.04 -5.38
N ILE A 16 -19.82 -28.83 -4.08
CA ILE A 16 -19.68 -27.53 -3.41
C ILE A 16 -18.54 -27.58 -2.39
N ALA A 17 -17.58 -26.67 -2.51
CA ALA A 17 -16.53 -26.47 -1.49
C ALA A 17 -16.30 -24.99 -1.21
N ALA A 18 -15.91 -24.69 0.00
CA ALA A 18 -15.59 -23.32 0.41
C ALA A 18 -14.28 -23.27 1.21
N ARG A 19 -13.60 -22.15 1.16
CA ARG A 19 -12.41 -21.83 1.94
C ARG A 19 -12.50 -20.41 2.48
N VAL A 20 -11.98 -20.20 3.67
CA VAL A 20 -11.77 -18.87 4.25
C VAL A 20 -10.41 -18.79 4.89
N ALA A 21 -9.66 -17.74 4.57
CA ALA A 21 -8.44 -17.38 5.27
C ALA A 21 -8.62 -16.01 5.93
N VAL A 22 -8.17 -15.86 7.17
CA VAL A 22 -8.17 -14.59 7.90
C VAL A 22 -6.80 -14.32 8.50
N MET A 23 -6.44 -13.05 8.61
CA MET A 23 -5.15 -12.63 9.14
C MET A 23 -5.30 -11.34 9.94
N GLY A 24 -4.68 -11.31 11.12
CA GLY A 24 -4.40 -10.11 11.90
C GLY A 24 -2.90 -10.01 12.15
N HIS A 25 -2.34 -8.82 12.00
CA HIS A 25 -0.90 -8.57 12.17
C HIS A 25 -0.65 -7.19 12.77
N GLN A 26 0.27 -7.15 13.73
CA GLN A 26 0.76 -5.92 14.34
C GLN A 26 2.24 -6.06 14.65
N ASN A 27 3.03 -5.04 14.30
CA ASN A 27 4.44 -4.94 14.70
C ASN A 27 4.92 -3.50 14.74
N GLU A 28 5.98 -3.28 15.48
CA GLU A 28 6.82 -2.10 15.43
C GLU A 28 8.05 -2.38 14.56
N LYS A 29 8.63 -1.34 13.99
CA LYS A 29 9.88 -1.48 13.22
C LYS A 29 11.02 -1.90 14.15
N ALA A 30 11.69 -2.99 13.82
CA ALA A 30 12.78 -3.52 14.62
C ALA A 30 13.90 -2.48 14.83
N GLY A 31 14.35 -2.34 16.07
CA GLY A 31 15.41 -1.40 16.46
C GLY A 31 14.96 0.06 16.61
N GLN A 32 13.68 0.37 16.40
CA GLN A 32 13.10 1.67 16.75
C GLN A 32 12.35 1.60 18.08
N HIS A 33 12.49 2.64 18.88
CA HIS A 33 11.66 2.90 20.07
C HIS A 33 10.71 4.05 19.74
N ASP A 34 9.42 3.87 20.00
CA ASP A 34 8.42 4.90 19.67
C ASP A 34 8.51 5.37 18.20
N GLY A 35 8.75 4.44 17.27
CA GLY A 35 8.92 4.70 15.85
C GLY A 35 7.75 4.20 15.01
N ALA A 36 8.06 3.65 13.85
CA ALA A 36 7.06 3.15 12.92
C ALA A 36 6.32 1.93 13.43
N GLU A 37 5.00 1.94 13.26
CA GLU A 37 4.10 0.85 13.61
C GLU A 37 3.31 0.38 12.38
N TYR A 38 3.01 -0.90 12.34
CA TYR A 38 2.29 -1.53 11.24
C TYR A 38 1.15 -2.39 11.77
N LYS A 39 -0.09 -2.11 11.33
CA LYS A 39 -1.29 -2.85 11.70
C LYS A 39 -2.03 -3.29 10.46
N ARG A 40 -2.32 -4.58 10.34
CA ARG A 40 -2.97 -5.15 9.17
C ARG A 40 -4.00 -6.19 9.55
N ALA A 41 -5.10 -6.20 8.81
CA ALA A 41 -6.13 -7.22 8.94
C ALA A 41 -6.69 -7.57 7.56
N GLY A 42 -6.98 -8.84 7.34
CA GLY A 42 -7.48 -9.30 6.06
C GLY A 42 -8.34 -10.55 6.14
N ILE A 43 -9.17 -10.73 5.13
CA ILE A 43 -10.02 -11.91 4.94
C ILE A 43 -10.07 -12.27 3.45
N ALA A 44 -10.06 -13.57 3.17
CA ALA A 44 -10.12 -14.10 1.81
C ALA A 44 -11.05 -15.33 1.75
N PRO A 45 -12.37 -15.14 1.65
CA PRO A 45 -13.33 -16.23 1.40
C PRO A 45 -13.37 -16.61 -0.08
N SER A 46 -13.65 -17.88 -0.35
CA SER A 46 -13.98 -18.38 -1.68
C SER A 46 -14.97 -19.55 -1.59
N ILE A 47 -15.78 -19.71 -2.63
CA ILE A 47 -16.70 -20.82 -2.77
C ILE A 47 -16.70 -21.29 -4.21
N THR A 48 -16.67 -22.60 -4.41
CA THR A 48 -16.73 -23.24 -5.73
C THR A 48 -17.96 -24.14 -5.79
N PHE A 49 -18.65 -24.06 -6.91
CA PHE A 49 -19.80 -24.88 -7.27
C PHE A 49 -19.46 -25.73 -8.50
N GLY A 50 -20.08 -26.89 -8.62
CA GLY A 50 -19.98 -27.75 -9.78
C GLY A 50 -18.67 -28.54 -9.87
N LEU A 51 -17.99 -28.82 -8.75
CA LEU A 51 -16.74 -29.59 -8.73
C LEU A 51 -16.85 -30.99 -9.36
N ASP A 52 -18.04 -31.60 -9.28
CA ASP A 52 -18.34 -32.93 -9.84
C ASP A 52 -18.99 -32.86 -11.23
N SER A 53 -18.88 -31.72 -11.92
CA SER A 53 -19.52 -31.50 -13.23
C SER A 53 -18.57 -30.84 -14.23
N ASP A 54 -18.96 -30.86 -15.51
CA ASP A 54 -18.20 -30.19 -16.56
C ASP A 54 -18.22 -28.66 -16.43
N THR A 55 -19.11 -28.10 -15.61
CA THR A 55 -19.22 -26.66 -15.41
C THR A 55 -18.94 -26.32 -13.95
N ARG A 56 -17.95 -25.48 -13.72
CA ARG A 56 -17.55 -25.02 -12.40
C ARG A 56 -17.62 -23.50 -12.32
N ALA A 57 -18.09 -23.00 -11.17
CA ALA A 57 -18.11 -21.57 -10.87
C ALA A 57 -17.40 -21.33 -9.53
N THR A 58 -16.40 -20.45 -9.50
CA THR A 58 -15.71 -20.03 -8.29
C THR A 58 -15.94 -18.55 -8.07
N LEU A 59 -16.43 -18.20 -6.89
CA LEU A 59 -16.53 -16.84 -6.40
C LEU A 59 -15.49 -16.65 -5.31
N SER A 60 -14.68 -15.60 -5.39
CA SER A 60 -13.72 -15.27 -4.35
C SER A 60 -13.71 -13.77 -4.07
N TYR A 61 -13.43 -13.45 -2.83
CA TYR A 61 -13.26 -12.08 -2.38
C TYR A 61 -12.01 -12.00 -1.52
N TYR A 62 -11.25 -10.94 -1.71
CA TYR A 62 -10.07 -10.62 -0.91
C TYR A 62 -10.23 -9.21 -0.36
N TYR A 63 -10.03 -9.05 0.93
CA TYR A 63 -10.00 -7.77 1.61
C TYR A 63 -8.76 -7.68 2.47
N LEU A 64 -7.99 -6.61 2.31
CA LEU A 64 -6.86 -6.27 3.18
C LEU A 64 -6.91 -4.80 3.53
N LYS A 65 -6.81 -4.51 4.82
CA LYS A 65 -6.66 -3.14 5.35
C LYS A 65 -5.35 -3.03 6.11
N SER A 66 -4.61 -1.94 5.91
CA SER A 66 -3.49 -1.54 6.75
C SER A 66 -3.72 -0.15 7.33
N ASP A 67 -3.21 0.07 8.54
CA ASP A 67 -3.16 1.35 9.24
C ASP A 67 -1.77 1.45 9.86
N ASP A 68 -0.89 2.15 9.18
CA ASP A 68 0.53 2.18 9.47
C ASP A 68 0.95 3.60 9.89
N THR A 69 1.89 3.69 10.84
CA THR A 69 2.68 4.89 11.10
C THR A 69 3.99 4.74 10.34
N PRO A 70 4.17 5.44 9.21
CA PRO A 70 5.28 5.18 8.31
C PRO A 70 6.59 5.80 8.79
N ASP A 71 7.70 5.26 8.29
CA ASP A 71 9.05 5.82 8.45
C ASP A 71 9.66 6.10 7.08
N SER A 72 10.01 7.34 6.82
CA SER A 72 10.65 7.80 5.57
C SER A 72 12.18 7.83 5.65
N GLY A 73 12.77 7.27 6.70
CA GLY A 73 14.22 7.17 6.87
C GLY A 73 14.88 8.42 7.46
N VAL A 74 16.10 8.69 7.06
CA VAL A 74 16.96 9.77 7.60
C VAL A 74 17.31 10.77 6.50
N PRO A 75 17.57 12.06 6.86
CA PRO A 75 18.02 13.04 5.87
C PRO A 75 19.43 12.75 5.35
N TYR A 76 19.77 13.42 4.26
CA TYR A 76 21.14 13.39 3.72
C TYR A 76 22.02 14.47 4.37
N ASN A 77 23.33 14.26 4.34
CA ASN A 77 24.30 15.26 4.72
C ASN A 77 24.26 16.47 3.79
N TYR A 78 24.70 17.60 4.30
CA TYR A 78 24.75 18.87 3.58
C TYR A 78 26.17 19.43 3.51
N ASP A 79 26.59 19.85 2.32
CA ASP A 79 27.86 20.54 2.08
C ASP A 79 27.63 22.06 2.13
N ALA A 80 28.13 22.69 3.18
CA ALA A 80 27.98 24.14 3.37
C ALA A 80 28.69 24.97 2.27
N THR A 81 29.78 24.44 1.71
CA THR A 81 30.54 25.13 0.66
C THR A 81 29.80 25.12 -0.66
N LYS A 82 29.24 23.96 -1.02
CA LYS A 82 28.46 23.78 -2.25
C LYS A 82 27.01 24.25 -2.11
N LYS A 83 26.56 24.49 -0.88
CA LYS A 83 25.16 24.78 -0.53
C LYS A 83 24.18 23.74 -1.10
N ALA A 84 24.54 22.48 -1.01
CA ALA A 84 23.82 21.36 -1.57
C ALA A 84 23.87 20.13 -0.68
N THR A 85 22.87 19.26 -0.79
CA THR A 85 22.91 17.92 -0.20
C THR A 85 24.01 17.09 -0.84
N VAL A 86 24.67 16.25 -0.06
CA VAL A 86 25.64 15.27 -0.55
C VAL A 86 25.03 13.87 -0.53
N GLY A 87 25.46 13.00 -1.43
CA GLY A 87 24.89 11.68 -1.67
C GLY A 87 25.10 10.64 -0.55
N LYS A 88 25.18 11.09 0.71
CA LYS A 88 25.33 10.22 1.89
C LYS A 88 24.28 10.59 2.94
N PRO A 89 23.58 9.61 3.56
CA PRO A 89 22.74 9.87 4.71
C PRO A 89 23.58 10.43 5.87
N VAL A 90 22.94 11.17 6.76
CA VAL A 90 23.58 11.62 8.00
C VAL A 90 23.90 10.42 8.88
N ASP A 91 25.01 10.52 9.61
CA ASP A 91 25.38 9.53 10.62
C ASP A 91 24.63 9.84 11.92
N VAL A 92 23.61 9.05 12.20
CA VAL A 92 22.75 9.18 13.39
C VAL A 92 22.56 7.83 14.04
N LYS A 93 22.08 7.84 15.29
CA LYS A 93 21.82 6.62 16.05
C LYS A 93 20.89 5.68 15.26
N GLN A 94 21.25 4.40 15.22
CA GLN A 94 20.39 3.36 14.66
C GLN A 94 19.01 3.36 15.36
N GLY A 95 17.96 3.25 14.57
CA GLY A 95 16.59 3.25 15.08
C GLY A 95 16.02 4.65 15.34
N ILE A 96 16.70 5.71 14.95
CA ILE A 96 16.17 7.08 15.03
C ILE A 96 14.91 7.22 14.16
N TYR A 97 13.95 8.00 14.62
CA TYR A 97 12.67 8.21 13.94
C TYR A 97 12.30 9.70 13.94
N TYR A 98 12.04 10.25 12.76
CA TYR A 98 11.74 11.67 12.58
C TYR A 98 10.26 11.97 12.39
N GLY A 99 9.43 10.95 12.29
CA GLY A 99 7.98 11.10 12.14
C GLY A 99 7.30 11.73 13.36
N LEU A 100 6.02 12.00 13.22
CA LEU A 100 5.18 12.61 14.26
C LEU A 100 3.91 11.78 14.41
N HIS A 101 3.77 11.06 15.54
CA HIS A 101 2.64 10.15 15.79
C HIS A 101 1.28 10.84 15.76
N ASP A 102 1.21 12.09 16.20
CA ASP A 102 -0.02 12.89 16.21
C ASP A 102 -0.49 13.29 14.81
N ARG A 103 0.32 13.07 13.78
CA ARG A 103 0.04 13.52 12.42
C ARG A 103 0.20 12.42 11.36
N ASP A 104 1.29 11.66 11.45
CA ASP A 104 1.75 10.81 10.35
C ASP A 104 0.95 9.51 10.30
N PHE A 105 0.44 9.18 9.12
CA PHE A 105 -0.26 7.94 8.87
C PHE A 105 -0.10 7.48 7.42
N GLN A 106 -0.29 6.19 7.21
CA GLN A 106 -0.54 5.59 5.90
C GLN A 106 -1.63 4.52 6.04
N LYS A 107 -2.74 4.73 5.38
CA LYS A 107 -3.88 3.82 5.34
C LYS A 107 -4.01 3.25 3.94
N GLN A 108 -4.05 1.93 3.86
CA GLN A 108 -4.28 1.24 2.60
C GLN A 108 -5.45 0.29 2.75
N GLU A 109 -6.27 0.23 1.72
CA GLU A 109 -7.38 -0.71 1.62
C GLU A 109 -7.37 -1.33 0.23
N ASN A 110 -7.49 -2.65 0.17
CA ASN A 110 -7.49 -3.40 -1.07
C ASN A 110 -8.64 -4.41 -1.06
N GLN A 111 -9.47 -4.36 -2.08
CA GLN A 111 -10.63 -5.24 -2.27
C GLN A 111 -10.56 -5.85 -3.66
N ILE A 112 -10.64 -7.17 -3.74
CA ILE A 112 -10.63 -7.89 -5.01
C ILE A 112 -11.78 -8.88 -5.02
N GLY A 113 -12.72 -8.69 -5.93
CA GLY A 113 -13.78 -9.65 -6.23
C GLY A 113 -13.45 -10.40 -7.51
N THR A 114 -13.55 -11.72 -7.50
CA THR A 114 -13.27 -12.56 -8.67
C THR A 114 -14.43 -13.52 -8.91
N ILE A 115 -14.85 -13.61 -10.15
CA ILE A 115 -15.77 -14.63 -10.65
C ILE A 115 -15.02 -15.42 -11.71
N LYS A 116 -14.87 -16.73 -11.51
CA LYS A 116 -14.27 -17.65 -12.47
C LYS A 116 -15.29 -18.69 -12.87
N LEU A 117 -15.53 -18.78 -14.17
CA LEU A 117 -16.39 -19.78 -14.78
C LEU A 117 -15.53 -20.69 -15.66
N GLU A 118 -15.67 -21.99 -15.48
CA GLU A 118 -14.95 -23.01 -16.25
C GLU A 118 -15.95 -24.00 -16.83
N HIS A 119 -15.80 -24.35 -18.09
CA HIS A 119 -16.61 -25.37 -18.73
C HIS A 119 -15.73 -26.31 -19.60
N ASP A 120 -15.78 -27.57 -19.28
CA ASP A 120 -15.14 -28.61 -20.08
C ASP A 120 -16.03 -28.95 -21.28
N ILE A 121 -15.67 -28.43 -22.47
CA ILE A 121 -16.39 -28.66 -23.71
C ILE A 121 -16.22 -30.13 -24.12
N THR A 122 -15.02 -30.65 -23.87
CA THR A 122 -14.65 -32.08 -24.01
C THR A 122 -13.59 -32.40 -22.95
N ASP A 123 -13.21 -33.67 -22.80
CA ASP A 123 -12.12 -34.10 -21.90
C ASP A 123 -10.76 -33.40 -22.20
N ASP A 124 -10.62 -32.88 -23.41
CA ASP A 124 -9.39 -32.26 -23.89
C ASP A 124 -9.52 -30.75 -24.16
N LEU A 125 -10.69 -30.16 -23.94
CA LEU A 125 -10.94 -28.75 -24.29
C LEU A 125 -11.77 -28.05 -23.21
N THR A 126 -11.19 -27.05 -22.57
CA THR A 126 -11.83 -26.25 -21.52
C THR A 126 -11.86 -24.79 -21.92
N ILE A 127 -13.01 -24.14 -21.75
CA ILE A 127 -13.17 -22.69 -21.82
C ILE A 127 -13.26 -22.13 -20.40
N THR A 128 -12.54 -21.03 -20.15
CA THR A 128 -12.51 -20.35 -18.86
C THR A 128 -12.77 -18.86 -19.06
N ASN A 129 -13.68 -18.31 -18.29
CA ASN A 129 -13.83 -16.85 -18.14
C ASN A 129 -13.48 -16.44 -16.72
N THR A 130 -12.68 -15.40 -16.57
CA THR A 130 -12.29 -14.85 -15.27
C THR A 130 -12.52 -13.34 -15.28
N ALA A 131 -13.51 -12.90 -14.53
CA ALA A 131 -13.79 -11.48 -14.29
C ALA A 131 -13.27 -11.07 -12.91
N VAL A 132 -12.47 -10.01 -12.87
CA VAL A 132 -11.85 -9.47 -11.65
C VAL A 132 -12.19 -7.99 -11.52
N TYR A 133 -12.70 -7.60 -10.36
CA TYR A 133 -12.82 -6.21 -9.98
C TYR A 133 -11.94 -5.93 -8.77
N ASN A 134 -11.02 -4.98 -8.92
CA ASN A 134 -10.11 -4.54 -7.86
C ASN A 134 -10.39 -3.08 -7.54
N LYS A 135 -10.60 -2.79 -6.26
CA LYS A 135 -10.64 -1.44 -5.72
C LYS A 135 -9.56 -1.27 -4.67
N SER A 136 -8.71 -0.27 -4.85
CA SER A 136 -7.65 0.04 -3.90
C SER A 136 -7.62 1.51 -3.53
N THR A 137 -7.37 1.78 -2.26
CA THR A 137 -7.14 3.12 -1.72
C THR A 137 -5.77 3.15 -1.06
N ASN A 138 -4.97 4.19 -1.34
CA ASN A 138 -3.76 4.52 -0.60
C ASN A 138 -3.85 5.97 -0.17
N ASP A 139 -3.97 6.17 1.14
CA ASP A 139 -4.18 7.48 1.77
C ASP A 139 -3.09 7.71 2.80
N TYR A 140 -2.27 8.74 2.58
CA TYR A 140 -1.19 9.04 3.51
C TYR A 140 -0.90 10.53 3.67
N LEU A 141 -0.42 10.84 4.85
CA LEU A 141 0.27 12.06 5.20
C LEU A 141 1.41 11.68 6.15
N TRP A 142 2.64 12.01 5.78
CA TRP A 142 3.81 11.63 6.58
C TRP A 142 4.93 12.64 6.54
N THR A 143 5.84 12.51 7.50
CA THR A 143 7.11 13.23 7.52
C THR A 143 8.06 12.67 6.46
N GLN A 144 8.58 13.55 5.63
CA GLN A 144 9.79 13.33 4.84
C GLN A 144 10.90 14.19 5.44
N PRO A 145 11.89 13.61 6.13
CA PRO A 145 12.99 14.37 6.70
C PRO A 145 13.74 15.13 5.61
N ASP A 146 13.82 16.46 5.72
CA ASP A 146 14.37 17.30 4.67
C ASP A 146 15.64 18.03 5.14
N ASP A 147 16.66 18.02 4.31
CA ASP A 147 17.98 18.59 4.51
C ASP A 147 18.31 19.70 3.50
N SER A 148 17.37 20.11 2.66
CA SER A 148 17.60 21.00 1.52
C SER A 148 18.14 22.39 1.87
N LYS A 149 18.08 22.79 3.14
CA LYS A 149 18.53 24.11 3.64
C LYS A 149 19.73 24.03 4.59
N GLY A 150 20.34 22.85 4.71
CA GLY A 150 21.47 22.64 5.61
C GLY A 150 21.07 22.64 7.09
N ASN A 151 19.82 22.36 7.42
CA ASN A 151 19.34 22.30 8.80
C ASN A 151 20.12 21.31 9.65
N VAL A 152 20.59 20.21 9.02
CA VAL A 152 21.37 19.15 9.66
C VAL A 152 22.70 19.66 10.25
N LEU A 153 23.26 20.75 9.72
CA LEU A 153 24.48 21.37 10.25
C LEU A 153 24.26 22.05 11.62
N ASN A 154 23.00 22.30 11.98
CA ASN A 154 22.60 22.95 13.23
C ASN A 154 21.74 22.01 14.11
N ASP A 155 21.95 20.71 14.00
CA ASP A 155 21.17 19.68 14.71
C ASP A 155 19.66 19.80 14.49
N LYS A 156 19.23 20.17 13.29
CA LYS A 156 17.79 20.32 12.95
C LYS A 156 17.42 19.50 11.72
N VAL A 157 16.19 19.01 11.72
CA VAL A 157 15.54 18.35 10.59
C VAL A 157 14.19 19.01 10.37
N TRP A 158 13.92 19.45 9.16
CA TRP A 158 12.59 19.89 8.78
C TRP A 158 11.70 18.68 8.49
N ARG A 159 10.58 18.58 9.19
CA ARG A 159 9.55 17.57 8.99
C ARG A 159 8.65 17.96 7.81
N ARG A 160 9.23 17.92 6.62
CA ARG A 160 8.46 18.17 5.39
C ARG A 160 7.29 17.21 5.31
N ILE A 161 6.12 17.74 4.96
CA ILE A 161 4.92 16.93 4.75
C ILE A 161 4.90 16.40 3.33
N ASN A 162 4.68 15.10 3.21
CA ASN A 162 4.36 14.43 1.97
C ASN A 162 2.99 13.79 2.12
N SER A 163 2.08 14.04 1.18
CA SER A 163 0.72 13.52 1.25
C SER A 163 0.17 13.15 -0.11
N ARG A 164 -0.65 12.12 -0.14
CA ARG A 164 -1.42 11.73 -1.32
C ARG A 164 -2.62 10.90 -0.91
N ILE A 165 -3.69 11.04 -1.68
CA ILE A 165 -4.84 10.14 -1.68
C ILE A 165 -4.91 9.57 -3.10
N THR A 166 -4.96 8.26 -3.23
CA THR A 166 -5.10 7.59 -4.53
C THR A 166 -6.19 6.54 -4.40
N ASP A 167 -7.26 6.68 -5.16
CA ASP A 167 -8.32 5.70 -5.30
C ASP A 167 -8.21 5.10 -6.70
N THR A 168 -8.11 3.79 -6.80
CA THR A 168 -7.96 3.08 -8.09
C THR A 168 -8.97 1.96 -8.18
N ASP A 169 -9.71 1.96 -9.28
CA ASP A 169 -10.63 0.90 -9.68
C ASP A 169 -10.10 0.24 -10.95
N ILE A 170 -10.05 -1.09 -10.96
CA ILE A 170 -9.62 -1.87 -12.11
C ILE A 170 -10.64 -2.98 -12.35
N PHE A 171 -11.18 -3.04 -13.56
CA PHE A 171 -11.94 -4.19 -14.04
C PHE A 171 -11.13 -4.92 -15.10
N THR A 172 -11.03 -6.23 -14.98
CA THR A 172 -10.37 -7.10 -15.96
C THR A 172 -11.25 -8.29 -16.24
N ASP A 173 -11.41 -8.63 -17.52
CA ASP A 173 -12.13 -9.81 -17.96
C ASP A 173 -11.25 -10.59 -18.94
N GLN A 174 -11.02 -11.85 -18.63
CA GLN A 174 -10.22 -12.77 -19.43
C GLN A 174 -11.06 -13.95 -19.91
N LEU A 175 -10.99 -14.23 -21.21
CA LEU A 175 -11.53 -15.43 -21.79
C LEU A 175 -10.37 -16.27 -22.32
N ALA A 176 -10.30 -17.54 -21.90
CA ALA A 176 -9.25 -18.47 -22.31
C ALA A 176 -9.83 -19.78 -22.79
N LEU A 177 -9.21 -20.36 -23.83
CA LEU A 177 -9.47 -21.67 -24.33
C LEU A 177 -8.19 -22.50 -24.20
N THR A 178 -8.25 -23.56 -23.41
CA THR A 178 -7.12 -24.46 -23.16
C THR A 178 -7.43 -25.83 -23.69
N GLY A 179 -6.51 -26.41 -24.43
CA GLY A 179 -6.79 -27.72 -25.04
C GLY A 179 -5.56 -28.55 -25.33
N LYS A 180 -5.83 -29.79 -25.69
CA LYS A 180 -4.85 -30.78 -26.12
C LYS A 180 -5.34 -31.42 -27.41
N PHE A 181 -4.42 -31.71 -28.35
CA PHE A 181 -4.71 -32.46 -29.56
C PHE A 181 -3.45 -33.15 -30.05
N ASN A 182 -3.61 -34.13 -30.92
CA ASN A 182 -2.49 -34.88 -31.47
C ASN A 182 -2.43 -34.71 -33.01
N THR A 183 -1.23 -34.59 -33.54
CA THR A 183 -0.94 -34.68 -34.97
C THR A 183 -0.02 -35.91 -35.20
N GLY A 184 -0.58 -37.05 -35.53
CA GLY A 184 0.16 -38.31 -35.57
C GLY A 184 0.77 -38.66 -34.21
N ALA A 185 2.10 -38.76 -34.13
CA ALA A 185 2.83 -39.07 -32.90
C ALA A 185 3.10 -37.84 -32.02
N ILE A 186 2.79 -36.62 -32.47
CA ILE A 186 3.08 -35.39 -31.78
C ILE A 186 1.87 -34.99 -30.94
N LYS A 187 2.11 -34.77 -29.64
CA LYS A 187 1.11 -34.26 -28.68
C LYS A 187 1.26 -32.75 -28.52
N HIS A 188 0.18 -32.03 -28.73
CA HIS A 188 0.11 -30.57 -28.57
C HIS A 188 -0.72 -30.20 -27.36
N LYS A 189 -0.29 -29.13 -26.67
CA LYS A 189 -1.09 -28.40 -25.67
C LYS A 189 -1.10 -26.93 -26.08
N PHE A 190 -2.25 -26.29 -26.01
CA PHE A 190 -2.38 -24.87 -26.32
C PHE A 190 -3.21 -24.14 -25.27
N ASN A 191 -2.96 -22.87 -25.18
CA ASN A 191 -3.78 -21.89 -24.46
C ASN A 191 -3.92 -20.67 -25.38
N ALA A 192 -5.15 -20.28 -25.68
CA ALA A 192 -5.46 -19.10 -26.46
C ALA A 192 -6.48 -18.27 -25.68
N GLY A 193 -6.32 -16.96 -25.68
CA GLY A 193 -7.22 -16.11 -24.90
C GLY A 193 -7.23 -14.67 -25.37
N ALA A 194 -8.20 -13.92 -24.83
CA ALA A 194 -8.32 -12.49 -24.96
C ALA A 194 -8.58 -11.87 -23.58
N GLU A 195 -8.10 -10.67 -23.39
CA GLU A 195 -8.27 -9.89 -22.17
C GLU A 195 -8.77 -8.50 -22.50
N TYR A 196 -9.71 -8.02 -21.69
CA TYR A 196 -10.11 -6.62 -21.61
C TYR A 196 -9.78 -6.11 -20.22
N SER A 197 -9.20 -4.92 -20.13
CA SER A 197 -8.93 -4.26 -18.86
C SER A 197 -9.26 -2.76 -18.95
N ASP A 198 -9.95 -2.27 -17.94
CA ASP A 198 -10.24 -0.84 -17.75
C ASP A 198 -9.75 -0.41 -16.37
N GLN A 199 -9.03 0.71 -16.32
CA GLN A 199 -8.49 1.25 -15.09
C GLN A 199 -8.80 2.73 -14.95
N LYS A 200 -9.36 3.09 -13.79
CA LYS A 200 -9.56 4.47 -13.36
C LYS A 200 -8.77 4.74 -12.10
N SER A 201 -8.08 5.88 -12.05
CA SER A 201 -7.33 6.31 -10.86
C SER A 201 -7.58 7.79 -10.58
N ASP A 202 -8.18 8.06 -9.44
CA ASP A 202 -8.41 9.41 -8.93
C ASP A 202 -7.33 9.75 -7.89
N LYS A 203 -6.77 10.95 -7.98
CA LYS A 203 -5.66 11.40 -7.12
C LYS A 203 -6.03 12.67 -6.38
N GLY A 204 -5.68 12.71 -5.11
CA GLY A 204 -5.83 13.86 -4.24
C GLY A 204 -4.61 14.06 -3.35
N SER A 205 -4.71 15.03 -2.48
CA SER A 205 -3.69 15.34 -1.45
C SER A 205 -4.36 15.99 -0.25
N TYR A 206 -3.58 16.35 0.75
CA TYR A 206 -4.06 17.13 1.88
C TYR A 206 -3.68 18.58 1.74
N THR A 207 -4.64 19.48 1.98
CA THR A 207 -4.38 20.88 2.27
C THR A 207 -4.04 21.00 3.75
N VAL A 208 -2.85 21.46 4.04
CA VAL A 208 -2.35 21.57 5.42
C VAL A 208 -2.36 23.02 5.84
N THR A 209 -2.98 23.27 7.00
CA THR A 209 -2.97 24.59 7.66
C THR A 209 -2.17 24.49 8.94
N TYR A 210 -1.28 25.45 9.16
CA TYR A 210 -0.49 25.60 10.36
C TYR A 210 -0.45 27.10 10.71
N PRO A 211 -0.32 27.52 11.97
CA PRO A 211 -0.21 28.93 12.31
C PRO A 211 0.83 29.65 11.43
N GLY A 212 0.38 30.59 10.59
CA GLY A 212 1.20 31.32 9.64
C GLY A 212 1.43 30.64 8.28
N TYR A 213 0.76 29.49 8.01
CA TYR A 213 0.88 28.81 6.71
C TYR A 213 -0.38 28.03 6.34
N THR A 214 -0.76 28.09 5.07
CA THR A 214 -1.83 27.25 4.48
C THR A 214 -1.40 26.80 3.09
N GLY A 215 -1.49 25.50 2.78
CA GLY A 215 -1.19 24.98 1.46
C GLY A 215 -1.24 23.45 1.39
N SER A 216 -1.46 22.92 0.21
CA SER A 216 -1.46 21.48 -0.06
C SER A 216 -0.05 20.89 -0.22
N THR A 217 0.94 21.75 -0.38
CA THR A 217 2.35 21.41 -0.49
C THR A 217 3.16 22.32 0.42
N THR A 218 4.41 21.96 0.64
CA THR A 218 5.34 22.80 1.41
C THR A 218 5.98 23.90 0.55
N SER A 219 5.53 24.11 -0.69
CA SER A 219 6.00 25.22 -1.50
C SER A 219 5.55 26.55 -0.89
N GLY A 220 6.48 27.47 -0.72
CA GLY A 220 6.22 28.75 -0.03
C GLY A 220 6.44 28.72 1.48
N PHE A 221 6.48 27.54 2.11
CA PHE A 221 6.87 27.40 3.51
C PHE A 221 8.38 27.60 3.68
N ASN A 222 8.79 28.32 4.72
CA ASN A 222 10.20 28.50 5.00
C ASN A 222 10.79 27.24 5.67
N SER A 223 11.42 26.40 4.86
CA SER A 223 12.07 25.17 5.31
C SER A 223 13.39 25.37 6.07
N ASN A 224 13.79 26.61 6.32
CA ASN A 224 14.97 26.92 7.10
C ASN A 224 14.62 26.99 8.59
N CYS A 225 15.02 25.98 9.35
CA CYS A 225 14.73 25.84 10.77
C CYS A 225 15.31 27.00 11.63
N ALA A 226 16.36 27.67 11.17
CA ALA A 226 16.90 28.84 11.86
C ALA A 226 15.98 30.07 11.78
N LYS A 227 15.09 30.11 10.78
CA LYS A 227 14.12 31.20 10.60
C LYS A 227 12.74 30.86 11.14
N ASN A 228 12.38 29.59 11.09
CA ASN A 228 11.11 29.06 11.60
C ASN A 228 11.32 27.59 11.95
N ASP A 229 11.32 27.26 13.22
CA ASP A 229 11.54 25.91 13.73
C ASP A 229 10.25 25.14 14.05
N ALA A 230 9.09 25.74 13.83
CA ALA A 230 7.78 25.17 14.18
C ALA A 230 7.52 23.77 13.55
N TRP A 231 8.17 23.48 12.42
CA TRP A 231 8.06 22.20 11.71
C TRP A 231 9.36 21.39 11.76
N CYS A 232 10.24 21.74 12.66
CA CYS A 232 11.57 21.15 12.79
C CYS A 232 11.67 20.37 14.09
N THR A 233 12.54 19.36 14.07
CA THR A 233 12.91 18.59 15.27
C THR A 233 14.43 18.48 15.35
N SER A 234 14.96 17.99 16.48
CA SER A 234 16.39 17.72 16.61
C SER A 234 16.82 16.59 15.66
N LEU A 235 18.00 16.72 15.05
CA LEU A 235 18.61 15.68 14.25
C LEU A 235 19.04 14.48 15.12
N THR A 236 19.58 14.74 16.30
CA THR A 236 20.16 13.71 17.18
C THR A 236 19.18 13.19 18.23
N ASN A 237 18.15 13.97 18.59
CA ASN A 237 17.15 13.60 19.58
C ASN A 237 15.74 14.08 19.19
N PRO A 238 15.17 13.54 18.10
CA PRO A 238 13.84 13.92 17.65
C PRO A 238 12.74 13.53 18.65
N ASN A 239 11.73 14.39 18.82
CA ASN A 239 10.54 14.07 19.60
C ASN A 239 9.39 13.68 18.67
N SER A 240 9.04 12.38 18.63
CA SER A 240 7.95 11.85 17.81
C SER A 240 6.55 12.03 18.42
N LYS A 241 6.48 12.45 19.66
CA LYS A 241 5.23 12.59 20.45
C LYS A 241 4.84 14.04 20.73
N GLU A 242 5.53 15.01 20.12
CA GLU A 242 5.11 16.40 20.28
C GLU A 242 3.76 16.65 19.59
N GLU A 243 2.97 17.56 20.17
CA GLU A 243 1.67 17.94 19.64
C GLU A 243 1.81 18.63 18.28
N TRP A 244 1.01 18.22 17.33
CA TRP A 244 0.88 18.91 16.05
C TRP A 244 -0.22 19.97 16.10
N LEU A 245 0.16 21.23 16.01
CA LEU A 245 -0.76 22.37 16.10
C LEU A 245 -1.44 22.72 14.75
N GLY A 246 -1.20 21.94 13.71
CA GLY A 246 -1.78 22.13 12.39
C GLY A 246 -3.09 21.36 12.19
N THR A 247 -3.71 21.56 11.02
CA THR A 247 -4.82 20.76 10.53
C THR A 247 -4.55 20.27 9.12
N ALA A 248 -5.14 19.16 8.73
CA ALA A 248 -5.04 18.61 7.39
C ALA A 248 -6.44 18.28 6.87
N GLU A 249 -6.80 18.86 5.73
CA GLU A 249 -8.08 18.63 5.08
C GLU A 249 -7.85 17.88 3.76
N ALA A 250 -8.57 16.77 3.56
CA ALA A 250 -8.49 15.98 2.35
C ALA A 250 -9.07 16.75 1.15
N ASN A 251 -8.28 16.86 0.09
CA ASN A 251 -8.68 17.44 -1.19
C ASN A 251 -8.67 16.32 -2.23
N ARG A 252 -9.84 15.75 -2.49
CA ARG A 252 -10.08 14.73 -3.53
C ARG A 252 -10.56 15.45 -4.80
N LYS A 253 -9.99 15.09 -5.94
CA LYS A 253 -10.42 15.62 -7.25
C LYS A 253 -11.30 14.62 -7.95
#